data_b8492b7d899ea56f5828012dde34277b
#
_entry.id   b8492b7d899ea56f5828012dde34277b
#
_cell.length_a   1.000
_cell.length_b   1.000
_cell.length_c   1.000
_cell.angle_alpha   90.00
_cell.angle_beta   90.00
_cell.angle_gamma   90.00
#
_symmetry.space_group_name_H-M   'P 1'
#
loop_
_entity.id
_entity.type
_entity.pdbx_description
1 polymer ?
#
loop_
_entity_poly.entity_id
_entity_poly.type
_entity_poly.pdbx_seq_one_letter_code
_entity_poly.pdbx_strand_id
1 'polypeptide(L)'
;PGNGSFASQSVTGDYTLSGTLVVDLSDSTHDTVDVSGTVDITGADLEIRLQVPSGTAWNGTGGPLVIIRNDGADAVTGTFGTVSGASFVFFDTILDYAGGTGNDVTLEIRRNARTLADIGRTRNQRATAGGIGSLPTSSAIREALLLSTDEEEARAALDTLSGESHASAQGRFVADSAFLRRAAGARIRDAFDQTRRASARPQAFARGTAPFAAPTDRLPVIGLWSEGYGAWGTTRSDGNAARTTNSAGGIFVGADVPLATWRLGVLAGFGESRLESDAGDASLTSRDYHLAAYAGTRTGALGLSGGLGYTWHDVSSARTAGIGTVANRLTASYTAGTFQAFGEAGYTMRLATATFEPFAALAHVAGTREAFAESGGATALFSTGQRMDTTFSTLGMRARHSMSLADMQATLVASAGWQHAFGQVVPLARNAFSGGSAFTVAGAPLARDTALLDAGLTVSRGDATLSLSYSGRIAAESNDHGLRGRVSVRF
;
A
#
# COMPACT_ATOMS: atom_id res chain seq x y z
N PRO A 1 -29.33 -6.33 -40.01
CA PRO A 1 -28.94 -6.64 -41.38
C PRO A 1 -27.83 -7.67 -41.48
N GLY A 2 -26.56 -7.38 -41.19
CA GLY A 2 -25.46 -8.36 -41.19
C GLY A 2 -25.29 -9.08 -39.85
N ASN A 3 -25.05 -10.36 -39.83
CA ASN A 3 -24.76 -11.09 -38.58
C ASN A 3 -23.24 -11.01 -38.27
N GLY A 4 -22.82 -9.89 -37.68
CA GLY A 4 -21.40 -9.61 -37.40
C GLY A 4 -20.59 -9.13 -38.62
N SER A 5 -21.27 -8.71 -39.68
CA SER A 5 -20.69 -8.03 -40.85
C SER A 5 -21.58 -6.91 -41.30
N PHE A 6 -21.03 -5.80 -41.79
CA PHE A 6 -21.79 -4.65 -42.24
C PHE A 6 -22.56 -4.99 -43.51
N ALA A 7 -23.87 -4.69 -43.53
CA ALA A 7 -24.75 -4.97 -44.67
C ALA A 7 -25.85 -3.91 -44.82
N SER A 8 -26.31 -3.74 -46.05
CA SER A 8 -27.57 -3.02 -46.36
C SER A 8 -28.64 -4.04 -46.72
N GLN A 9 -29.84 -3.88 -46.15
CA GLN A 9 -31.01 -4.66 -46.47
C GLN A 9 -32.01 -3.79 -47.25
N SER A 10 -32.40 -4.18 -48.47
CA SER A 10 -33.42 -3.48 -49.21
C SER A 10 -34.80 -4.17 -49.04
N VAL A 11 -35.80 -3.37 -48.74
CA VAL A 11 -37.21 -3.78 -48.60
C VAL A 11 -38.02 -3.05 -49.64
N THR A 12 -38.60 -3.80 -50.56
CA THR A 12 -39.53 -3.26 -51.55
C THR A 12 -40.96 -3.34 -51.01
N GLY A 13 -41.56 -2.16 -50.75
CA GLY A 13 -42.87 -2.05 -50.09
C GLY A 13 -42.75 -1.66 -48.63
N ASP A 14 -43.81 -1.93 -47.86
CA ASP A 14 -43.92 -1.54 -46.45
C ASP A 14 -43.04 -2.39 -45.56
N TYR A 15 -42.46 -1.74 -44.53
CA TYR A 15 -41.62 -2.38 -43.50
C TYR A 15 -42.23 -2.21 -42.12
N THR A 16 -42.72 -3.32 -41.56
CA THR A 16 -43.23 -3.35 -40.19
C THR A 16 -42.29 -4.21 -39.33
N LEU A 17 -41.69 -3.60 -38.29
CA LEU A 17 -40.79 -4.26 -37.38
C LEU A 17 -41.44 -4.39 -35.99
N SER A 18 -41.58 -5.65 -35.46
CA SER A 18 -42.10 -5.93 -34.13
C SER A 18 -41.10 -6.63 -33.22
N GLY A 19 -39.88 -6.87 -33.71
CA GLY A 19 -38.77 -7.49 -33.00
C GLY A 19 -37.62 -6.53 -32.80
N THR A 20 -36.40 -7.07 -32.69
CA THR A 20 -35.17 -6.29 -32.48
C THR A 20 -34.47 -6.04 -33.83
N LEU A 21 -34.22 -4.77 -34.15
CA LEU A 21 -33.25 -4.39 -35.17
C LEU A 21 -31.86 -4.42 -34.59
N VAL A 22 -30.98 -5.25 -35.13
CA VAL A 22 -29.56 -5.27 -34.76
C VAL A 22 -28.80 -4.42 -35.81
N VAL A 23 -28.04 -3.45 -35.32
CA VAL A 23 -27.21 -2.57 -36.16
C VAL A 23 -25.76 -2.74 -35.74
N ASP A 24 -24.95 -3.34 -36.59
CA ASP A 24 -23.49 -3.34 -36.46
C ASP A 24 -22.96 -1.95 -36.88
N LEU A 25 -22.08 -1.39 -36.07
CA LEU A 25 -21.55 -0.04 -36.19
C LEU A 25 -20.04 -0.01 -35.97
N SER A 26 -19.30 0.65 -36.87
CA SER A 26 -17.88 1.01 -36.69
C SER A 26 -17.70 2.53 -36.77
N ASP A 27 -16.45 2.96 -36.95
CA ASP A 27 -16.10 4.38 -37.18
C ASP A 27 -16.53 4.93 -38.53
N SER A 28 -16.70 4.08 -39.56
CA SER A 28 -16.92 4.49 -40.94
C SER A 28 -18.00 3.70 -41.67
N THR A 29 -18.42 2.56 -41.12
CA THR A 29 -19.41 1.66 -41.74
C THR A 29 -20.44 1.22 -40.71
N HIS A 30 -21.67 1.02 -41.20
CA HIS A 30 -22.77 0.56 -40.36
C HIS A 30 -23.81 -0.19 -41.21
N ASP A 31 -24.66 -0.91 -40.52
CA ASP A 31 -25.80 -1.56 -41.13
C ASP A 31 -26.89 -0.56 -41.46
N THR A 32 -27.58 -0.76 -42.59
CA THR A 32 -28.74 0.03 -43.03
C THR A 32 -29.90 -0.85 -43.47
N VAL A 33 -31.12 -0.32 -43.35
CA VAL A 33 -32.31 -0.87 -43.95
C VAL A 33 -32.87 0.19 -44.91
N ASP A 34 -32.92 -0.11 -46.20
CA ASP A 34 -33.47 0.80 -47.24
C ASP A 34 -34.89 0.33 -47.58
N VAL A 35 -35.91 1.18 -47.36
CA VAL A 35 -37.33 0.88 -47.52
C VAL A 35 -37.94 1.77 -48.58
N SER A 36 -38.74 1.19 -49.49
CA SER A 36 -39.43 1.91 -50.54
C SER A 36 -40.93 2.17 -50.33
N GLY A 37 -41.46 1.78 -49.17
CA GLY A 37 -42.82 2.01 -48.71
C GLY A 37 -42.84 2.56 -47.30
N THR A 38 -43.94 2.42 -46.59
CA THR A 38 -44.09 2.90 -45.20
C THR A 38 -43.19 2.17 -44.24
N VAL A 39 -42.73 2.87 -43.19
CA VAL A 39 -41.93 2.30 -42.08
C VAL A 39 -42.72 2.40 -40.80
N ASP A 40 -42.99 1.25 -40.16
CA ASP A 40 -43.60 1.16 -38.82
C ASP A 40 -42.68 0.34 -37.90
N ILE A 41 -42.14 1.00 -36.88
CA ILE A 41 -41.27 0.42 -35.85
C ILE A 41 -41.92 0.44 -34.48
N THR A 42 -43.24 0.59 -34.42
CA THR A 42 -43.97 0.64 -33.15
C THR A 42 -43.76 -0.64 -32.32
N GLY A 43 -43.17 -0.47 -31.14
CA GLY A 43 -42.88 -1.58 -30.23
C GLY A 43 -41.65 -2.44 -30.58
N ALA A 44 -40.88 -2.03 -31.62
CA ALA A 44 -39.59 -2.64 -31.93
C ALA A 44 -38.48 -2.19 -30.94
N ASP A 45 -37.46 -3.02 -30.78
CA ASP A 45 -36.24 -2.70 -30.03
C ASP A 45 -35.06 -2.48 -30.99
N LEU A 46 -34.07 -1.73 -30.53
CA LEU A 46 -32.79 -1.52 -31.22
C LEU A 46 -31.63 -2.08 -30.40
N GLU A 47 -30.83 -2.95 -30.99
CA GLU A 47 -29.56 -3.41 -30.44
C GLU A 47 -28.41 -2.85 -31.31
N ILE A 48 -27.53 -2.07 -30.69
CA ILE A 48 -26.35 -1.50 -31.35
C ILE A 48 -25.14 -2.34 -30.97
N ARG A 49 -24.42 -2.86 -31.96
CA ARG A 49 -23.18 -3.62 -31.79
C ARG A 49 -22.01 -2.80 -32.29
N LEU A 50 -21.28 -2.21 -31.37
CA LEU A 50 -20.11 -1.44 -31.71
C LEU A 50 -18.95 -2.35 -32.08
N GLN A 51 -18.41 -2.24 -33.28
CA GLN A 51 -17.29 -2.99 -33.83
C GLN A 51 -16.12 -2.05 -34.14
N VAL A 52 -15.53 -1.47 -33.07
CA VAL A 52 -14.39 -0.56 -33.18
C VAL A 52 -13.11 -1.36 -32.90
N PRO A 53 -12.16 -1.47 -33.82
CA PRO A 53 -10.87 -2.08 -33.56
C PRO A 53 -10.12 -1.30 -32.49
N SER A 54 -9.49 -2.02 -31.54
CA SER A 54 -8.69 -1.38 -30.51
C SER A 54 -7.56 -0.55 -31.09
N GLY A 55 -7.36 0.66 -30.55
CA GLY A 55 -6.30 1.58 -30.98
C GLY A 55 -6.69 2.49 -32.17
N THR A 56 -7.96 2.50 -32.61
CA THR A 56 -8.43 3.36 -33.69
C THR A 56 -8.66 4.80 -33.30
N ALA A 57 -8.55 5.14 -32.01
CA ALA A 57 -8.87 6.48 -31.49
C ALA A 57 -10.34 6.91 -31.71
N TRP A 58 -11.25 5.95 -31.64
CA TRP A 58 -12.67 6.20 -31.86
C TRP A 58 -13.20 7.29 -30.91
N ASN A 59 -13.97 8.23 -31.48
CA ASN A 59 -14.53 9.37 -30.76
C ASN A 59 -15.99 9.63 -31.10
N GLY A 60 -16.75 8.56 -31.35
CA GLY A 60 -18.15 8.61 -31.81
C GLY A 60 -18.30 8.46 -33.33
N THR A 61 -19.53 8.58 -33.82
CA THR A 61 -19.85 8.37 -35.24
C THR A 61 -19.49 9.53 -36.17
N GLY A 62 -19.01 10.66 -35.61
CA GLY A 62 -18.65 11.84 -36.37
C GLY A 62 -19.86 12.61 -36.93
N GLY A 63 -21.07 12.15 -36.67
CA GLY A 63 -22.35 12.72 -37.07
C GLY A 63 -23.45 11.66 -37.14
N PRO A 64 -24.69 12.06 -37.50
CA PRO A 64 -25.79 11.13 -37.65
C PRO A 64 -25.56 10.13 -38.79
N LEU A 65 -25.78 8.86 -38.53
CA LEU A 65 -25.75 7.74 -39.48
C LEU A 65 -27.19 7.27 -39.77
N VAL A 66 -27.55 7.09 -41.01
CA VAL A 66 -28.88 6.61 -41.41
C VAL A 66 -28.93 5.10 -41.21
N ILE A 67 -29.69 4.61 -40.22
CA ILE A 67 -29.86 3.18 -39.91
C ILE A 67 -31.13 2.59 -40.58
N ILE A 68 -32.15 3.41 -40.79
CA ILE A 68 -33.29 3.07 -41.63
C ILE A 68 -33.47 4.25 -42.60
N ARG A 69 -33.33 3.96 -43.87
CA ARG A 69 -33.62 4.94 -44.94
C ARG A 69 -35.02 4.70 -45.45
N ASN A 70 -35.86 5.71 -45.37
CA ASN A 70 -37.20 5.74 -45.94
C ASN A 70 -37.17 6.40 -47.31
N ASP A 71 -38.18 6.19 -48.15
CA ASP A 71 -38.22 6.66 -49.55
C ASP A 71 -38.43 8.18 -49.69
N GLY A 72 -38.72 8.90 -48.64
CA GLY A 72 -38.94 10.34 -48.65
C GLY A 72 -40.40 10.77 -48.79
N ALA A 73 -41.35 9.83 -48.84
CA ALA A 73 -42.76 10.15 -49.08
C ALA A 73 -43.55 10.31 -47.77
N ASP A 74 -43.28 9.51 -46.76
CA ASP A 74 -44.03 9.45 -45.51
C ASP A 74 -43.10 9.37 -44.28
N ALA A 75 -43.63 9.79 -43.13
CA ALA A 75 -42.86 9.76 -41.86
C ALA A 75 -42.78 8.33 -41.30
N VAL A 76 -41.70 8.05 -40.58
CA VAL A 76 -41.59 6.82 -39.79
C VAL A 76 -42.64 6.79 -38.68
N THR A 77 -43.38 5.71 -38.57
CA THR A 77 -44.39 5.46 -37.53
C THR A 77 -43.74 4.78 -36.32
N GLY A 78 -43.97 5.33 -35.13
CA GLY A 78 -43.44 4.80 -33.87
C GLY A 78 -41.99 5.17 -33.57
N THR A 79 -41.48 4.64 -32.46
CA THR A 79 -40.09 4.79 -32.02
C THR A 79 -39.66 3.46 -31.42
N PHE A 80 -38.36 3.21 -31.31
CA PHE A 80 -37.84 2.04 -30.60
C PHE A 80 -38.22 2.07 -29.14
N GLY A 81 -38.68 0.95 -28.60
CA GLY A 81 -39.07 0.77 -27.19
C GLY A 81 -37.86 0.69 -26.29
N THR A 82 -36.90 -0.17 -26.64
CA THR A 82 -35.63 -0.35 -25.92
C THR A 82 -34.46 -0.11 -26.87
N VAL A 83 -33.44 0.63 -26.39
CA VAL A 83 -32.17 0.80 -27.09
C VAL A 83 -31.08 0.20 -26.24
N SER A 84 -30.37 -0.79 -26.76
CA SER A 84 -29.32 -1.52 -26.05
C SER A 84 -27.98 -1.50 -26.80
N GLY A 85 -26.88 -1.84 -26.11
CA GLY A 85 -25.55 -1.94 -26.70
C GLY A 85 -24.81 -0.61 -26.92
N ALA A 86 -25.42 0.52 -26.60
CA ALA A 86 -24.82 1.86 -26.77
C ALA A 86 -24.99 2.77 -25.54
N SER A 87 -25.07 2.18 -24.35
CA SER A 87 -25.09 2.93 -23.10
C SER A 87 -23.67 3.13 -22.59
N PHE A 88 -23.04 4.25 -22.92
CA PHE A 88 -21.68 4.59 -22.54
C PHE A 88 -21.65 5.66 -21.47
N VAL A 89 -20.63 5.63 -20.60
CA VAL A 89 -20.42 6.66 -19.57
C VAL A 89 -20.04 8.01 -20.17
N PHE A 90 -19.31 7.99 -21.30
CA PHE A 90 -18.68 9.16 -21.90
C PHE A 90 -19.25 9.54 -23.28
N PHE A 91 -20.31 8.88 -23.75
CA PHE A 91 -20.98 9.19 -24.99
C PHE A 91 -22.49 9.22 -24.79
N ASP A 92 -23.14 10.07 -25.54
CA ASP A 92 -24.58 10.14 -25.64
C ASP A 92 -25.02 9.43 -26.94
N THR A 93 -26.03 8.58 -26.84
CA THR A 93 -26.67 7.94 -27.99
C THR A 93 -27.91 8.73 -28.33
N ILE A 94 -27.97 9.23 -29.55
CA ILE A 94 -29.04 10.10 -30.06
C ILE A 94 -29.70 9.40 -31.24
N LEU A 95 -31.01 9.23 -31.17
CA LEU A 95 -31.86 8.74 -32.24
C LEU A 95 -32.74 9.89 -32.74
N ASP A 96 -32.81 10.07 -34.05
CA ASP A 96 -33.73 11.00 -34.67
C ASP A 96 -34.56 10.23 -35.74
N TYR A 97 -35.87 10.26 -35.56
CA TYR A 97 -36.84 9.56 -36.40
C TYR A 97 -37.35 10.41 -37.56
N ALA A 98 -36.84 11.62 -37.69
CA ALA A 98 -37.06 12.55 -38.77
C ALA A 98 -35.74 13.07 -39.36
N GLY A 99 -34.66 12.28 -39.21
CA GLY A 99 -33.32 12.62 -39.67
C GLY A 99 -33.12 12.44 -41.18
N GLY A 100 -31.89 12.58 -41.64
CA GLY A 100 -31.49 12.36 -43.01
C GLY A 100 -32.23 13.27 -44.02
N THR A 101 -33.11 12.67 -44.82
CA THR A 101 -33.96 13.39 -45.78
C THR A 101 -35.21 14.01 -45.14
N GLY A 102 -35.43 13.86 -43.83
CA GLY A 102 -36.57 14.36 -43.07
C GLY A 102 -37.54 13.27 -42.63
N ASN A 103 -37.33 12.03 -43.04
CA ASN A 103 -38.16 10.86 -42.72
C ASN A 103 -37.33 9.58 -42.54
N ASP A 104 -36.01 9.69 -42.37
CA ASP A 104 -35.12 8.57 -42.06
C ASP A 104 -34.98 8.38 -40.52
N VAL A 105 -34.60 7.18 -40.08
CA VAL A 105 -34.11 6.97 -38.70
C VAL A 105 -32.59 7.09 -38.69
N THR A 106 -32.08 8.07 -37.92
CA THR A 106 -30.64 8.25 -37.77
C THR A 106 -30.18 7.95 -36.36
N LEU A 107 -28.97 7.45 -36.24
CA LEU A 107 -28.25 7.18 -35.02
C LEU A 107 -26.97 7.99 -34.95
N GLU A 108 -26.76 8.73 -33.89
CA GLU A 108 -25.49 9.39 -33.59
C GLU A 108 -24.99 8.93 -32.22
N ILE A 109 -23.74 8.51 -32.14
CA ILE A 109 -23.04 8.33 -30.88
C ILE A 109 -22.01 9.45 -30.78
N ARG A 110 -22.22 10.36 -29.82
CA ARG A 110 -21.47 11.59 -29.71
C ARG A 110 -20.78 11.69 -28.35
N ARG A 111 -19.51 12.09 -28.36
CA ARG A 111 -18.76 12.35 -27.14
C ARG A 111 -19.50 13.41 -26.30
N ASN A 112 -19.81 13.09 -25.03
CA ASN A 112 -20.41 14.03 -24.10
C ASN A 112 -19.34 14.94 -23.43
N ALA A 113 -19.77 15.89 -22.60
CA ALA A 113 -18.90 16.89 -21.99
C ALA A 113 -18.09 16.34 -20.78
N ARG A 114 -18.33 15.08 -20.34
CA ARG A 114 -17.64 14.50 -19.18
C ARG A 114 -16.17 14.23 -19.49
N THR A 115 -15.28 14.65 -18.62
CA THR A 115 -13.88 14.26 -18.63
C THR A 115 -13.72 12.86 -17.99
N LEU A 116 -12.62 12.17 -18.26
CA LEU A 116 -12.34 10.88 -17.61
C LEU A 116 -12.23 11.01 -16.08
N ALA A 117 -11.78 12.17 -15.59
CA ALA A 117 -11.64 12.43 -14.16
C ALA A 117 -12.99 12.64 -13.43
N ASP A 118 -14.04 12.99 -14.14
CA ASP A 118 -15.36 13.30 -13.55
C ASP A 118 -16.04 12.06 -12.94
N ILE A 119 -15.69 10.86 -13.38
CA ILE A 119 -16.21 9.61 -12.79
C ILE A 119 -15.53 9.27 -11.46
N GLY A 120 -14.34 9.81 -11.20
CA GLY A 120 -13.55 9.51 -10.02
C GLY A 120 -14.20 10.07 -8.75
N ARG A 121 -14.46 9.24 -7.76
CA ARG A 121 -14.93 9.62 -6.43
C ARG A 121 -13.78 9.94 -5.51
N THR A 122 -12.67 9.22 -5.65
CA THR A 122 -11.48 9.37 -4.80
C THR A 122 -10.42 10.27 -5.46
N ARG A 123 -9.47 10.74 -4.66
CA ARG A 123 -8.31 11.48 -5.17
C ARG A 123 -7.47 10.63 -6.13
N ASN A 124 -7.25 9.35 -5.78
CA ASN A 124 -6.46 8.44 -6.60
C ASN A 124 -7.15 8.18 -7.94
N GLN A 125 -8.47 7.91 -7.94
CA GLN A 125 -9.23 7.70 -9.17
C GLN A 125 -9.15 8.91 -10.11
N ARG A 126 -9.37 10.14 -9.59
CA ARG A 126 -9.27 11.37 -10.39
C ARG A 126 -7.87 11.59 -10.96
N ALA A 127 -6.84 11.36 -10.14
CA ALA A 127 -5.46 11.51 -10.57
C ALA A 127 -5.09 10.50 -11.67
N THR A 128 -5.46 9.23 -11.49
CA THR A 128 -5.24 8.15 -12.47
C THR A 128 -5.97 8.42 -13.77
N ALA A 129 -7.25 8.81 -13.69
CA ALA A 129 -8.06 9.18 -14.86
C ALA A 129 -7.47 10.39 -15.61
N GLY A 130 -6.93 11.38 -14.89
CA GLY A 130 -6.21 12.51 -15.48
C GLY A 130 -4.94 12.07 -16.22
N GLY A 131 -4.18 11.13 -15.63
CA GLY A 131 -3.03 10.50 -16.28
C GLY A 131 -3.42 9.78 -17.58
N ILE A 132 -4.49 8.97 -17.55
CA ILE A 132 -5.04 8.26 -18.72
C ILE A 132 -5.55 9.27 -19.77
N GLY A 133 -6.23 10.33 -19.33
CA GLY A 133 -6.75 11.37 -20.22
C GLY A 133 -5.65 12.11 -21.01
N SER A 134 -4.43 12.13 -20.51
CA SER A 134 -3.26 12.73 -21.17
C SER A 134 -2.60 11.82 -22.21
N LEU A 135 -2.98 10.55 -22.27
CA LEU A 135 -2.46 9.59 -23.25
C LEU A 135 -2.91 9.96 -24.68
N PRO A 136 -2.16 9.55 -25.71
CA PRO A 136 -2.60 9.65 -27.10
C PRO A 136 -3.99 9.02 -27.29
N THR A 137 -4.75 9.54 -28.24
CA THR A 137 -6.10 9.03 -28.53
C THR A 137 -6.12 7.57 -28.98
N SER A 138 -5.01 7.09 -29.56
CA SER A 138 -4.81 5.69 -29.96
C SER A 138 -4.40 4.76 -28.81
N SER A 139 -4.35 5.25 -27.57
CA SER A 139 -4.02 4.42 -26.41
C SER A 139 -5.15 3.46 -26.06
N ALA A 140 -4.86 2.16 -26.07
CA ALA A 140 -5.84 1.13 -25.72
C ALA A 140 -6.45 1.31 -24.31
N ILE A 141 -5.65 1.79 -23.33
CA ILE A 141 -6.15 2.07 -21.97
C ILE A 141 -7.17 3.21 -22.00
N ARG A 142 -6.84 4.30 -22.71
CA ARG A 142 -7.72 5.46 -22.82
C ARG A 142 -9.01 5.11 -23.54
N GLU A 143 -8.92 4.35 -24.62
CA GLU A 143 -10.05 3.87 -25.39
C GLU A 143 -10.95 2.94 -24.55
N ALA A 144 -10.37 1.96 -23.86
CA ALA A 144 -11.12 1.05 -23.00
C ALA A 144 -11.88 1.81 -21.90
N LEU A 145 -11.27 2.84 -21.30
CA LEU A 145 -11.95 3.67 -20.31
C LEU A 145 -13.06 4.53 -20.93
N LEU A 146 -12.84 5.08 -22.12
CA LEU A 146 -13.86 5.85 -22.85
C LEU A 146 -15.08 5.01 -23.22
N LEU A 147 -14.87 3.75 -23.58
CA LEU A 147 -15.93 2.81 -23.97
C LEU A 147 -16.60 2.11 -22.79
N SER A 148 -16.30 2.50 -21.54
CA SER A 148 -16.94 1.94 -20.36
C SER A 148 -18.45 2.19 -20.39
N THR A 149 -19.21 1.15 -20.07
CA THR A 149 -20.67 1.19 -19.98
C THR A 149 -21.16 1.28 -18.53
N ASP A 150 -20.28 1.01 -17.57
CA ASP A 150 -20.55 1.05 -16.13
C ASP A 150 -19.53 1.93 -15.40
N GLU A 151 -20.03 2.90 -14.61
CA GLU A 151 -19.16 3.78 -13.83
C GLU A 151 -18.44 3.10 -12.69
N GLU A 152 -19.05 2.09 -12.04
CA GLU A 152 -18.41 1.39 -10.93
C GLU A 152 -17.27 0.49 -11.45
N GLU A 153 -17.47 -0.19 -12.57
CA GLU A 153 -16.42 -0.95 -13.24
C GLU A 153 -15.26 -0.03 -13.65
N ALA A 154 -15.57 1.12 -14.23
CA ALA A 154 -14.56 2.11 -14.61
C ALA A 154 -13.79 2.64 -13.39
N ARG A 155 -14.45 2.89 -12.24
CA ARG A 155 -13.80 3.30 -10.99
C ARG A 155 -12.91 2.19 -10.41
N ALA A 156 -13.41 0.96 -10.38
CA ALA A 156 -12.62 -0.19 -9.93
C ALA A 156 -11.36 -0.37 -10.79
N ALA A 157 -11.47 -0.17 -12.10
CA ALA A 157 -10.32 -0.18 -13.00
C ALA A 157 -9.32 0.95 -12.68
N LEU A 158 -9.80 2.17 -12.39
CA LEU A 158 -8.94 3.28 -11.97
C LEU A 158 -8.18 2.99 -10.68
N ASP A 159 -8.79 2.28 -9.73
CA ASP A 159 -8.11 1.86 -8.50
C ASP A 159 -6.97 0.88 -8.81
N THR A 160 -7.20 -0.13 -9.65
CA THR A 160 -6.15 -1.06 -10.05
C THR A 160 -5.04 -0.40 -10.87
N LEU A 161 -5.37 0.59 -11.71
CA LEU A 161 -4.43 1.32 -12.57
C LEU A 161 -3.60 2.37 -11.81
N SER A 162 -4.00 2.73 -10.58
CA SER A 162 -3.38 3.79 -9.79
C SER A 162 -1.93 3.50 -9.37
N GLY A 163 -1.61 2.23 -9.06
CA GLY A 163 -0.33 1.82 -8.51
C GLY A 163 -0.09 2.31 -7.08
N GLU A 164 -1.14 2.58 -6.30
CA GLU A 164 -1.06 3.07 -4.93
C GLU A 164 -0.37 2.11 -3.96
N SER A 165 -0.33 0.81 -4.26
CA SER A 165 0.34 -0.21 -3.47
C SER A 165 1.83 0.09 -3.27
N HIS A 166 2.49 0.72 -4.25
CA HIS A 166 3.88 1.16 -4.14
C HIS A 166 4.07 2.31 -3.13
N ALA A 167 3.08 3.20 -3.03
CA ALA A 167 3.08 4.24 -2.00
C ALA A 167 2.83 3.63 -0.61
N SER A 168 1.86 2.72 -0.49
CA SER A 168 1.53 2.00 0.74
C SER A 168 2.74 1.24 1.29
N ALA A 169 3.54 0.59 0.42
CA ALA A 169 4.78 -0.09 0.80
C ALA A 169 5.80 0.86 1.41
N GLN A 170 5.97 2.08 0.88
CA GLN A 170 6.88 3.08 1.45
C GLN A 170 6.44 3.48 2.86
N GLY A 171 5.15 3.69 3.10
CA GLY A 171 4.61 3.93 4.43
C GLY A 171 4.89 2.75 5.38
N ARG A 172 4.74 1.52 4.88
CA ARG A 172 5.03 0.32 5.67
C ARG A 172 6.50 0.24 6.10
N PHE A 173 7.47 0.53 5.23
CA PHE A 173 8.89 0.54 5.59
C PHE A 173 9.20 1.56 6.70
N VAL A 174 8.57 2.74 6.66
CA VAL A 174 8.68 3.75 7.73
C VAL A 174 8.11 3.20 9.05
N ALA A 175 6.96 2.51 9.03
CA ALA A 175 6.37 1.90 10.21
C ALA A 175 7.24 0.75 10.77
N ASP A 176 7.80 -0.09 9.90
CA ASP A 176 8.63 -1.26 10.26
C ASP A 176 10.01 -0.90 10.79
N SER A 177 10.49 0.33 10.54
CA SER A 177 11.69 0.86 11.18
C SER A 177 11.66 0.72 12.72
N ALA A 178 10.45 0.58 13.30
CA ALA A 178 10.25 0.34 14.73
C ALA A 178 10.93 -0.95 15.24
N PHE A 179 11.05 -1.99 14.43
CA PHE A 179 11.66 -3.26 14.86
C PHE A 179 13.11 -3.06 15.31
N LEU A 180 13.91 -2.38 14.49
CA LEU A 180 15.32 -2.10 14.78
C LEU A 180 15.49 -1.28 16.06
N ARG A 181 14.79 -0.14 16.21
CA ARG A 181 14.93 0.71 17.40
C ARG A 181 14.42 0.06 18.68
N ARG A 182 13.38 -0.80 18.58
CA ARG A 182 12.88 -1.59 19.71
C ARG A 182 13.90 -2.64 20.15
N ALA A 183 14.55 -3.33 19.21
CA ALA A 183 15.60 -4.31 19.50
C ALA A 183 16.78 -3.65 20.21
N ALA A 184 17.30 -2.53 19.70
CA ALA A 184 18.39 -1.76 20.31
C ALA A 184 18.03 -1.24 21.71
N GLY A 185 16.88 -0.59 21.86
CA GLY A 185 16.41 -0.04 23.14
C GLY A 185 16.17 -1.12 24.20
N ALA A 186 15.55 -2.25 23.82
CA ALA A 186 15.35 -3.37 24.73
C ALA A 186 16.68 -4.00 25.15
N ARG A 187 17.65 -4.15 24.24
CA ARG A 187 18.98 -4.66 24.58
C ARG A 187 19.69 -3.78 25.60
N ILE A 188 19.68 -2.47 25.44
CA ILE A 188 20.30 -1.52 26.38
C ILE A 188 19.70 -1.69 27.78
N ARG A 189 18.36 -1.73 27.87
CA ARG A 189 17.66 -1.91 29.16
C ARG A 189 18.04 -3.23 29.84
N ASP A 190 18.02 -4.34 29.11
CA ASP A 190 18.36 -5.66 29.62
C ASP A 190 19.82 -5.72 30.11
N ALA A 191 20.73 -5.08 29.37
CA ALA A 191 22.14 -5.05 29.73
C ALA A 191 22.40 -4.31 31.06
N PHE A 192 21.74 -3.18 31.33
CA PHE A 192 21.84 -2.48 32.60
C PHE A 192 21.17 -3.24 33.76
N ASP A 193 20.09 -3.94 33.53
CA ASP A 193 19.44 -4.76 34.55
C ASP A 193 20.28 -5.97 34.93
N GLN A 194 20.97 -6.60 33.96
CA GLN A 194 21.91 -7.68 34.20
C GLN A 194 23.15 -7.22 35.03
N THR A 195 23.69 -6.05 34.72
CA THR A 195 24.83 -5.47 35.46
C THR A 195 24.48 -5.22 36.94
N ARG A 196 23.29 -4.70 37.23
CA ARG A 196 22.79 -4.51 38.60
C ARG A 196 22.65 -5.81 39.38
N ARG A 197 22.17 -6.87 38.72
CA ARG A 197 22.04 -8.19 39.37
C ARG A 197 23.39 -8.79 39.72
N ALA A 198 24.38 -8.62 38.86
CA ALA A 198 25.74 -9.05 39.13
C ALA A 198 26.36 -8.33 40.34
N SER A 199 26.11 -7.02 40.46
CA SER A 199 26.58 -6.19 41.58
C SER A 199 25.87 -6.48 42.92
N ALA A 200 24.63 -6.98 42.88
CA ALA A 200 23.80 -7.30 44.05
C ALA A 200 24.07 -8.71 44.62
N ARG A 201 24.86 -9.56 43.96
CA ARG A 201 25.26 -10.85 44.52
C ARG A 201 26.20 -10.60 45.70
N PRO A 202 25.95 -11.16 46.93
CA PRO A 202 26.89 -11.09 48.02
C PRO A 202 28.20 -11.72 47.57
N GLN A 203 29.30 -10.94 47.63
CA GLN A 203 30.63 -11.52 47.54
C GLN A 203 30.78 -12.41 48.80
N ALA A 204 30.76 -13.73 48.62
CA ALA A 204 31.11 -14.63 49.67
C ALA A 204 32.53 -14.24 50.10
N PHE A 205 32.70 -13.82 51.35
CA PHE A 205 33.97 -13.48 51.92
C PHE A 205 34.87 -14.73 51.88
N ALA A 206 35.73 -14.83 50.86
CA ALA A 206 36.89 -15.69 50.93
C ALA A 206 37.86 -15.07 51.97
N ARG A 207 37.83 -15.54 53.22
CA ARG A 207 38.89 -15.30 54.16
C ARG A 207 40.15 -15.98 53.62
N GLY A 208 40.98 -15.20 52.97
CA GLY A 208 42.31 -15.61 52.54
C GLY A 208 43.11 -14.36 52.23
N THR A 209 44.03 -14.00 53.14
CA THR A 209 45.02 -12.96 52.92
C THR A 209 45.90 -13.32 51.74
N ALA A 210 45.78 -12.61 50.67
CA ALA A 210 46.77 -12.53 49.62
C ALA A 210 47.15 -11.05 49.40
N PRO A 211 48.39 -10.65 49.67
CA PRO A 211 48.89 -9.33 49.41
C PRO A 211 49.51 -9.33 48.03
N PHE A 212 48.73 -9.03 47.00
CA PHE A 212 49.13 -8.48 45.71
C PHE A 212 47.86 -8.41 44.89
N ALA A 213 47.23 -7.24 44.89
CA ALA A 213 46.28 -6.90 43.88
C ALA A 213 47.06 -6.71 42.57
N ALA A 214 47.10 -7.72 41.72
CA ALA A 214 47.44 -7.53 40.32
C ALA A 214 46.41 -6.58 39.70
N PRO A 215 46.81 -5.57 38.93
CA PRO A 215 45.87 -4.80 38.13
C PRO A 215 45.22 -5.78 37.16
N THR A 216 44.01 -6.19 37.47
CA THR A 216 43.20 -6.94 36.51
C THR A 216 42.76 -5.95 35.42
N ASP A 217 43.56 -5.81 34.36
CA ASP A 217 43.07 -5.40 33.04
C ASP A 217 42.06 -6.46 32.61
N ARG A 218 40.87 -6.40 33.17
CA ARG A 218 39.74 -7.19 32.67
C ARG A 218 39.34 -6.55 31.38
N LEU A 219 39.57 -7.26 30.28
CA LEU A 219 38.98 -6.91 28.99
C LEU A 219 37.50 -6.58 29.23
N PRO A 220 36.98 -5.55 28.58
CA PRO A 220 35.59 -5.17 28.73
C PRO A 220 34.69 -6.36 28.37
N VAL A 221 33.75 -6.71 29.26
CA VAL A 221 32.83 -7.83 29.09
C VAL A 221 31.93 -7.55 27.88
N ILE A 222 32.18 -8.26 26.77
CA ILE A 222 31.40 -8.14 25.54
C ILE A 222 30.07 -8.87 25.76
N GLY A 223 28.97 -8.18 25.51
CA GLY A 223 27.64 -8.79 25.46
C GLY A 223 27.26 -9.13 24.02
N LEU A 224 27.10 -10.41 23.72
CA LEU A 224 26.56 -10.87 22.45
C LEU A 224 25.05 -11.17 22.60
N TRP A 225 24.27 -10.90 21.57
CA TRP A 225 22.84 -11.16 21.59
C TRP A 225 22.29 -11.40 20.20
N SER A 226 21.18 -12.13 20.15
CA SER A 226 20.37 -12.27 18.97
C SER A 226 18.90 -12.14 19.31
N GLU A 227 18.09 -11.60 18.38
CA GLU A 227 16.64 -11.45 18.51
C GLU A 227 15.97 -11.85 17.20
N GLY A 228 15.09 -12.86 17.25
CA GLY A 228 14.15 -13.15 16.18
C GLY A 228 12.86 -12.37 16.41
N TYR A 229 12.23 -11.89 15.33
CA TYR A 229 10.95 -11.21 15.36
C TYR A 229 10.03 -11.70 14.25
N GLY A 230 8.73 -11.66 14.51
CA GLY A 230 7.67 -11.85 13.53
C GLY A 230 6.53 -10.87 13.82
N ALA A 231 5.93 -10.31 12.80
CA ALA A 231 4.84 -9.35 12.91
C ALA A 231 3.82 -9.55 11.80
N TRP A 232 2.58 -9.20 12.06
CA TRP A 232 1.48 -9.21 11.10
C TRP A 232 0.50 -8.11 11.45
N GLY A 233 -0.21 -7.63 10.44
CA GLY A 233 -1.16 -6.54 10.65
C GLY A 233 -2.06 -6.29 9.46
N THR A 234 -2.97 -5.34 9.67
CA THR A 234 -3.91 -4.90 8.66
C THR A 234 -4.09 -3.39 8.78
N THR A 235 -4.13 -2.71 7.64
CA THR A 235 -4.57 -1.31 7.54
C THR A 235 -5.84 -1.28 6.72
N ARG A 236 -6.91 -0.68 7.26
CA ARG A 236 -8.19 -0.52 6.56
C ARG A 236 -8.06 0.49 5.43
N SER A 237 -8.98 0.42 4.47
CA SER A 237 -9.14 1.48 3.48
C SER A 237 -9.55 2.79 4.19
N ASP A 238 -8.98 3.90 3.74
CA ASP A 238 -9.36 5.26 4.14
C ASP A 238 -10.40 5.89 3.18
N GLY A 239 -10.93 5.09 2.26
CA GLY A 239 -11.83 5.51 1.18
C GLY A 239 -11.11 6.01 -0.07
N ASN A 240 -9.77 6.19 -0.04
CA ASN A 240 -8.95 6.60 -1.18
C ASN A 240 -7.90 5.54 -1.54
N ALA A 241 -7.22 4.97 -0.56
CA ALA A 241 -6.33 3.84 -0.71
C ALA A 241 -7.02 2.55 -0.27
N ALA A 242 -6.72 1.44 -0.91
CA ALA A 242 -7.29 0.14 -0.61
C ALA A 242 -6.81 -0.40 0.74
N ARG A 243 -7.55 -1.36 1.28
CA ARG A 243 -7.11 -2.13 2.43
C ARG A 243 -5.82 -2.88 2.12
N THR A 244 -4.91 -2.91 3.11
CA THR A 244 -3.68 -3.69 3.01
C THR A 244 -3.53 -4.65 4.19
N THR A 245 -2.93 -5.82 3.93
CA THR A 245 -2.43 -6.74 4.93
C THR A 245 -0.91 -6.80 4.84
N ASN A 246 -0.26 -6.99 5.98
CA ASN A 246 1.20 -7.03 6.03
C ASN A 246 1.71 -8.12 6.96
N SER A 247 2.86 -8.65 6.64
CA SER A 247 3.65 -9.51 7.51
C SER A 247 5.12 -9.16 7.39
N ALA A 248 5.88 -9.36 8.47
CA ALA A 248 7.32 -9.18 8.48
C ALA A 248 7.95 -10.18 9.45
N GLY A 249 9.15 -10.63 9.16
CA GLY A 249 9.90 -11.50 10.05
C GLY A 249 11.40 -11.43 9.77
N GLY A 250 12.21 -11.64 10.79
CA GLY A 250 13.65 -11.55 10.63
C GLY A 250 14.42 -11.83 11.91
N ILE A 251 15.72 -11.59 11.84
CA ILE A 251 16.67 -11.77 12.93
C ILE A 251 17.61 -10.58 13.02
N PHE A 252 17.87 -10.14 14.23
CA PHE A 252 18.96 -9.22 14.56
C PHE A 252 20.04 -9.97 15.33
N VAL A 253 21.29 -9.63 15.08
CA VAL A 253 22.45 -10.03 15.87
C VAL A 253 23.21 -8.77 16.26
N GLY A 254 23.74 -8.74 17.47
CA GLY A 254 24.44 -7.55 17.93
C GLY A 254 25.45 -7.85 19.03
N ALA A 255 26.35 -6.90 19.18
CA ALA A 255 27.36 -6.88 20.22
C ALA A 255 27.38 -5.51 20.91
N ASP A 256 27.65 -5.50 22.19
CA ASP A 256 27.81 -4.26 22.95
C ASP A 256 28.87 -4.39 24.04
N VAL A 257 29.50 -3.28 24.38
CA VAL A 257 30.56 -3.19 25.35
C VAL A 257 30.28 -2.08 26.38
N PRO A 258 30.61 -2.25 27.64
CA PRO A 258 30.61 -1.16 28.61
C PRO A 258 31.81 -0.22 28.35
N LEU A 259 31.55 1.08 28.36
CA LEU A 259 32.55 2.12 28.29
C LEU A 259 32.24 3.19 29.36
N ALA A 260 32.93 3.14 30.47
CA ALA A 260 32.63 3.91 31.68
C ALA A 260 31.16 3.75 32.11
N THR A 261 30.36 4.81 32.15
CA THR A 261 28.93 4.78 32.49
C THR A 261 28.05 4.45 31.30
N TRP A 262 28.61 4.44 30.11
CA TRP A 262 27.90 4.15 28.86
C TRP A 262 28.00 2.68 28.47
N ARG A 263 27.05 2.24 27.67
CA ARG A 263 27.13 1.01 26.92
C ARG A 263 26.96 1.32 25.45
N LEU A 264 27.91 0.91 24.61
CA LEU A 264 27.93 1.14 23.18
C LEU A 264 27.72 -0.19 22.47
N GLY A 265 26.94 -0.19 21.41
CA GLY A 265 26.70 -1.41 20.65
C GLY A 265 26.42 -1.16 19.18
N VAL A 266 26.53 -2.24 18.43
CA VAL A 266 26.16 -2.33 17.04
C VAL A 266 25.23 -3.52 16.85
N LEU A 267 24.38 -3.46 15.85
CA LEU A 267 23.58 -4.58 15.41
C LEU A 267 23.54 -4.63 13.89
N ALA A 268 23.43 -5.83 13.37
CA ALA A 268 23.09 -6.13 11.99
C ALA A 268 21.87 -7.05 11.98
N GLY A 269 21.13 -7.08 10.88
CA GLY A 269 19.96 -7.93 10.77
C GLY A 269 19.56 -8.20 9.33
N PHE A 270 18.78 -9.24 9.18
CA PHE A 270 18.14 -9.63 7.93
C PHE A 270 16.67 -9.92 8.21
N GLY A 271 15.80 -9.51 7.31
CA GLY A 271 14.38 -9.78 7.38
C GLY A 271 13.74 -9.89 6.01
N GLU A 272 12.50 -10.31 6.02
CA GLU A 272 11.62 -10.31 4.88
C GLU A 272 10.29 -9.70 5.30
N SER A 273 9.73 -8.85 4.44
CA SER A 273 8.43 -8.25 4.65
C SER A 273 7.55 -8.42 3.42
N ARG A 274 6.24 -8.52 3.64
CA ARG A 274 5.23 -8.67 2.61
C ARG A 274 4.07 -7.72 2.88
N LEU A 275 3.60 -7.09 1.81
CA LEU A 275 2.40 -6.28 1.80
C LEU A 275 1.50 -6.77 0.68
N GLU A 276 0.24 -6.99 0.99
CA GLU A 276 -0.81 -7.31 0.03
C GLU A 276 -1.83 -6.18 0.05
N SER A 277 -2.34 -5.80 -1.12
CA SER A 277 -3.38 -4.77 -1.27
C SER A 277 -4.54 -5.34 -2.06
N ASP A 278 -5.76 -5.03 -1.62
CA ASP A 278 -6.99 -5.45 -2.29
C ASP A 278 -7.16 -4.78 -3.67
N ALA A 279 -6.45 -3.67 -3.94
CA ALA A 279 -6.43 -3.05 -5.27
C ALA A 279 -5.54 -3.82 -6.23
N GLY A 280 -6.15 -4.50 -7.21
CA GLY A 280 -5.46 -5.22 -8.27
C GLY A 280 -4.68 -6.45 -7.81
N ASP A 281 -5.08 -7.10 -6.72
CA ASP A 281 -4.37 -8.26 -6.14
C ASP A 281 -2.86 -8.01 -6.00
N ALA A 282 -2.51 -6.79 -5.57
CA ALA A 282 -1.12 -6.39 -5.51
C ALA A 282 -0.39 -7.05 -4.33
N SER A 283 0.77 -7.61 -4.62
CA SER A 283 1.67 -8.22 -3.65
C SER A 283 3.06 -7.63 -3.81
N LEU A 284 3.62 -7.12 -2.71
CA LEU A 284 4.98 -6.60 -2.65
C LEU A 284 5.73 -7.39 -1.59
N THR A 285 6.91 -7.90 -1.94
CA THR A 285 7.82 -8.60 -1.03
C THR A 285 9.13 -7.82 -0.98
N SER A 286 9.69 -7.64 0.21
CA SER A 286 10.99 -6.98 0.41
C SER A 286 11.93 -7.86 1.20
N ARG A 287 13.19 -7.90 0.78
CA ARG A 287 14.30 -8.40 1.59
C ARG A 287 14.97 -7.21 2.25
N ASP A 288 15.08 -7.27 3.58
CA ASP A 288 15.46 -6.14 4.40
C ASP A 288 16.80 -6.44 5.07
N TYR A 289 17.80 -5.57 4.86
CA TYR A 289 19.12 -5.65 5.50
C TYR A 289 19.28 -4.47 6.46
N HIS A 290 19.59 -4.75 7.70
CA HIS A 290 19.61 -3.75 8.76
C HIS A 290 21.02 -3.57 9.30
N LEU A 291 21.39 -2.30 9.60
CA LEU A 291 22.59 -1.95 10.32
C LEU A 291 22.28 -0.80 11.26
N ALA A 292 22.75 -0.87 12.51
CA ALA A 292 22.62 0.23 13.45
C ALA A 292 23.76 0.27 14.47
N ALA A 293 24.02 1.48 14.97
CA ALA A 293 24.79 1.75 16.15
C ALA A 293 23.88 2.34 17.22
N TYR A 294 24.10 1.92 18.48
CA TYR A 294 23.30 2.38 19.60
C TYR A 294 24.14 2.58 20.85
N ALA A 295 23.67 3.46 21.71
CA ALA A 295 24.31 3.74 22.99
C ALA A 295 23.27 3.93 24.08
N GLY A 296 23.67 3.71 25.32
CA GLY A 296 22.84 4.04 26.45
C GLY A 296 23.66 4.25 27.71
N THR A 297 23.10 4.98 28.68
CA THR A 297 23.67 5.22 30.00
C THR A 297 22.59 5.21 31.05
N ARG A 298 22.97 5.00 32.27
CA ARG A 298 22.10 5.07 33.44
C ARG A 298 22.78 5.75 34.61
N THR A 299 22.19 6.87 35.02
CA THR A 299 22.67 7.63 36.18
C THR A 299 21.57 7.66 37.23
N GLY A 300 21.75 6.92 38.32
CA GLY A 300 20.71 6.76 39.34
C GLY A 300 19.43 6.11 38.79
N ALA A 301 18.33 6.87 38.83
CA ALA A 301 17.04 6.47 38.32
C ALA A 301 16.85 6.79 36.84
N LEU A 302 17.59 7.75 36.29
CA LEU A 302 17.48 8.20 34.90
C LEU A 302 18.27 7.27 33.97
N GLY A 303 17.58 6.70 32.99
CA GLY A 303 18.16 5.97 31.87
C GLY A 303 18.01 6.75 30.58
N LEU A 304 19.08 6.84 29.80
CA LEU A 304 19.09 7.45 28.47
C LEU A 304 19.59 6.41 27.46
N SER A 305 18.97 6.35 26.31
CA SER A 305 19.43 5.51 25.20
C SER A 305 19.10 6.16 23.86
N GLY A 306 19.86 5.80 22.83
CA GLY A 306 19.61 6.28 21.48
C GLY A 306 20.46 5.56 20.45
N GLY A 307 20.25 5.87 19.19
CA GLY A 307 20.99 5.27 18.10
C GLY A 307 20.64 5.82 16.74
N LEU A 308 21.41 5.35 15.77
CA LEU A 308 21.23 5.60 14.35
C LEU A 308 21.14 4.25 13.65
N GLY A 309 20.28 4.15 12.66
CA GLY A 309 20.16 2.91 11.89
C GLY A 309 19.76 3.17 10.44
N TYR A 310 20.12 2.22 9.61
CA TYR A 310 19.73 2.19 8.20
C TYR A 310 19.24 0.80 7.82
N THR A 311 18.17 0.75 7.03
CA THR A 311 17.64 -0.47 6.43
C THR A 311 17.62 -0.30 4.92
N TRP A 312 18.23 -1.25 4.22
CA TRP A 312 18.12 -1.41 2.76
C TRP A 312 16.98 -2.37 2.48
N HIS A 313 16.12 -2.00 1.54
CA HIS A 313 14.98 -2.78 1.09
C HIS A 313 15.17 -3.16 -0.38
N ASP A 314 15.17 -4.45 -0.68
CA ASP A 314 15.18 -4.99 -2.04
C ASP A 314 13.77 -5.51 -2.35
N VAL A 315 13.01 -4.75 -3.13
CA VAL A 315 11.56 -4.90 -3.31
C VAL A 315 11.25 -5.54 -4.64
N SER A 316 10.42 -6.56 -4.61
CA SER A 316 9.77 -7.17 -5.77
C SER A 316 8.26 -7.02 -5.65
N SER A 317 7.60 -6.61 -6.72
CA SER A 317 6.16 -6.42 -6.76
C SER A 317 5.50 -7.13 -7.92
N ALA A 318 4.25 -7.54 -7.71
CA ALA A 318 3.36 -8.05 -8.75
C ALA A 318 1.94 -7.53 -8.48
N ARG A 319 1.24 -7.08 -9.53
CA ARG A 319 -0.15 -6.65 -9.48
C ARG A 319 -0.86 -6.88 -10.80
N THR A 320 -2.17 -6.93 -10.78
CA THR A 320 -3.01 -6.93 -11.98
C THR A 320 -3.67 -5.55 -12.11
N ALA A 321 -3.58 -4.95 -13.30
CA ALA A 321 -4.18 -3.65 -13.56
C ALA A 321 -4.77 -3.60 -14.97
N GLY A 322 -5.96 -3.00 -15.09
CA GLY A 322 -6.57 -2.85 -16.39
C GLY A 322 -8.06 -2.59 -16.34
N ILE A 323 -8.66 -2.54 -17.53
CA ILE A 323 -10.09 -2.38 -17.76
C ILE A 323 -10.52 -3.25 -18.93
N GLY A 324 -11.61 -3.98 -18.77
CA GLY A 324 -12.14 -4.86 -19.81
C GLY A 324 -11.08 -5.82 -20.36
N THR A 325 -10.86 -5.80 -21.67
CA THR A 325 -9.87 -6.65 -22.35
C THR A 325 -8.43 -6.15 -22.20
N VAL A 326 -8.21 -4.92 -21.70
CA VAL A 326 -6.90 -4.32 -21.50
C VAL A 326 -6.49 -4.50 -20.04
N ALA A 327 -6.28 -5.74 -19.64
CA ALA A 327 -5.78 -6.08 -18.30
C ALA A 327 -4.42 -6.77 -18.42
N ASN A 328 -3.46 -6.34 -17.58
CA ASN A 328 -2.10 -6.85 -17.59
C ASN A 328 -1.67 -7.26 -16.18
N ARG A 329 -0.89 -8.35 -16.10
CA ARG A 329 -0.12 -8.68 -14.92
C ARG A 329 1.22 -7.95 -14.99
N LEU A 330 1.46 -7.09 -14.03
CA LEU A 330 2.61 -6.19 -13.98
C LEU A 330 3.57 -6.63 -12.89
N THR A 331 4.87 -6.48 -13.15
CA THR A 331 5.92 -6.75 -12.17
C THR A 331 6.93 -5.61 -12.15
N ALA A 332 7.53 -5.36 -10.99
CA ALA A 332 8.66 -4.45 -10.86
C ALA A 332 9.61 -4.91 -9.77
N SER A 333 10.88 -4.51 -9.89
CA SER A 333 11.87 -4.63 -8.84
C SER A 333 12.57 -3.29 -8.66
N TYR A 334 12.76 -2.88 -7.41
CA TYR A 334 13.39 -1.61 -7.06
C TYR A 334 13.98 -1.63 -5.66
N THR A 335 14.86 -0.68 -5.36
CA THR A 335 15.43 -0.50 -4.03
C THR A 335 14.75 0.64 -3.29
N ALA A 336 14.70 0.49 -1.96
CA ALA A 336 14.28 1.52 -1.04
C ALA A 336 15.23 1.55 0.16
N GLY A 337 15.22 2.63 0.90
CA GLY A 337 16.05 2.81 2.08
C GLY A 337 15.30 3.49 3.20
N THR A 338 15.60 3.11 4.45
CA THR A 338 15.03 3.75 5.63
C THR A 338 16.14 4.11 6.60
N PHE A 339 16.46 5.39 6.69
CA PHE A 339 17.32 5.95 7.73
C PHE A 339 16.49 6.29 8.96
N GLN A 340 17.03 6.08 10.15
CA GLN A 340 16.42 6.55 11.39
C GLN A 340 17.44 7.02 12.40
N ALA A 341 17.06 8.06 13.17
CA ALA A 341 17.72 8.50 14.39
C ALA A 341 16.71 8.44 15.53
N PHE A 342 17.07 7.89 16.66
CA PHE A 342 16.14 7.71 17.78
C PHE A 342 16.81 7.91 19.14
N GLY A 343 15.99 8.31 20.13
CA GLY A 343 16.38 8.46 21.51
C GLY A 343 15.23 8.21 22.47
N GLU A 344 15.55 7.79 23.67
CA GLU A 344 14.60 7.51 24.75
C GLU A 344 15.20 7.93 26.10
N ALA A 345 14.37 8.53 26.94
CA ALA A 345 14.65 8.81 28.35
C ALA A 345 13.60 8.09 29.22
N GLY A 346 14.04 7.39 30.24
CA GLY A 346 13.17 6.70 31.20
C GLY A 346 13.60 6.97 32.63
N TYR A 347 12.63 7.09 33.53
CA TYR A 347 12.88 7.32 34.96
C TYR A 347 12.37 6.14 35.78
N THR A 348 13.29 5.42 36.42
CA THR A 348 12.98 4.20 37.19
C THR A 348 12.52 4.52 38.60
N MET A 349 11.30 4.14 38.93
CA MET A 349 10.73 4.20 40.29
C MET A 349 10.58 2.78 40.84
N ARG A 350 11.00 2.56 42.08
CA ARG A 350 10.89 1.25 42.76
C ARG A 350 9.81 1.32 43.83
N LEU A 351 8.84 0.41 43.73
CA LEU A 351 7.79 0.21 44.70
C LEU A 351 7.79 -1.25 45.14
N ALA A 352 8.19 -1.50 46.38
CA ALA A 352 8.25 -2.85 46.93
C ALA A 352 8.87 -3.87 45.95
N THR A 353 8.09 -4.77 45.39
CA THR A 353 8.52 -5.83 44.48
C THR A 353 8.45 -5.47 43.00
N ALA A 354 7.89 -4.32 42.65
CA ALA A 354 7.70 -3.88 41.27
C ALA A 354 8.53 -2.63 40.92
N THR A 355 8.88 -2.48 39.68
CA THR A 355 9.58 -1.32 39.17
C THR A 355 8.70 -0.71 38.08
N PHE A 356 8.45 0.59 38.20
CA PHE A 356 7.76 1.39 37.20
C PHE A 356 8.72 2.35 36.53
N GLU A 357 8.56 2.55 35.22
CA GLU A 357 9.44 3.41 34.43
C GLU A 357 8.61 4.22 33.42
N PRO A 358 8.15 5.44 33.79
CA PRO A 358 7.69 6.39 32.78
C PRO A 358 8.83 6.67 31.82
N PHE A 359 8.48 6.78 30.52
CA PHE A 359 9.47 7.06 29.49
C PHE A 359 8.91 7.98 28.42
N ALA A 360 9.82 8.73 27.79
CA ALA A 360 9.58 9.50 26.58
C ALA A 360 10.59 9.13 25.52
N ALA A 361 10.15 8.94 24.30
CA ALA A 361 11.02 8.62 23.18
C ALA A 361 10.70 9.47 21.96
N LEU A 362 11.72 9.72 21.13
CA LEU A 362 11.64 10.42 19.86
C LEU A 362 12.38 9.59 18.81
N ALA A 363 11.78 9.49 17.61
CA ALA A 363 12.44 8.87 16.47
C ALA A 363 12.12 9.64 15.19
N HIS A 364 13.16 10.05 14.45
CA HIS A 364 13.01 10.61 13.11
C HIS A 364 13.36 9.53 12.09
N VAL A 365 12.49 9.34 11.11
CA VAL A 365 12.60 8.29 10.08
C VAL A 365 12.48 8.94 8.70
N ALA A 366 13.50 8.74 7.88
CA ALA A 366 13.54 9.19 6.48
C ALA A 366 13.52 7.96 5.57
N GLY A 367 12.38 7.74 4.92
CA GLY A 367 12.20 6.67 3.92
C GLY A 367 12.45 7.21 2.52
N THR A 368 13.26 6.51 1.74
CA THR A 368 13.52 6.81 0.32
C THR A 368 13.16 5.61 -0.54
N ARG A 369 12.63 5.85 -1.72
CA ARG A 369 12.36 4.83 -2.74
C ARG A 369 12.96 5.33 -4.06
N GLU A 370 13.67 4.47 -4.76
CA GLU A 370 14.21 4.78 -6.08
C GLU A 370 13.12 4.81 -7.15
N ALA A 371 13.44 5.42 -8.29
CA ALA A 371 12.61 5.36 -9.47
C ALA A 371 12.61 3.95 -10.06
N PHE A 372 11.48 3.52 -10.62
CA PHE A 372 11.36 2.22 -11.26
C PHE A 372 10.37 2.26 -12.43
N ALA A 373 10.41 1.23 -13.25
CA ALA A 373 9.43 0.95 -14.28
C ALA A 373 8.84 -0.44 -14.04
N GLU A 374 7.53 -0.56 -14.18
CA GLU A 374 6.86 -1.84 -14.27
C GLU A 374 7.03 -2.44 -15.68
N SER A 375 6.94 -3.74 -15.76
CA SER A 375 6.89 -4.51 -17.00
C SER A 375 5.66 -5.42 -17.01
N GLY A 376 5.19 -5.81 -18.19
CA GLY A 376 4.07 -6.75 -18.34
C GLY A 376 2.93 -6.27 -19.23
N GLY A 377 2.97 -5.07 -19.79
CA GLY A 377 1.97 -4.63 -20.75
C GLY A 377 1.72 -3.12 -20.80
N ALA A 378 0.68 -2.72 -21.51
CA ALA A 378 0.36 -1.31 -21.77
C ALA A 378 0.00 -0.54 -20.50
N THR A 379 -0.51 -1.21 -19.46
CA THR A 379 -0.90 -0.60 -18.19
C THR A 379 0.27 -0.39 -17.21
N ALA A 380 1.51 -0.69 -17.63
CA ALA A 380 2.71 -0.53 -16.83
C ALA A 380 3.00 0.94 -16.52
N LEU A 381 3.41 1.19 -15.27
CA LEU A 381 3.70 2.52 -14.75
C LEU A 381 5.22 2.75 -14.67
N PHE A 382 5.60 4.00 -14.95
CA PHE A 382 6.87 4.56 -14.53
C PHE A 382 6.64 5.33 -13.23
N SER A 383 7.43 5.07 -12.20
CA SER A 383 7.33 5.74 -10.92
C SER A 383 8.63 6.47 -10.60
N THR A 384 8.53 7.75 -10.25
CA THR A 384 9.71 8.53 -9.86
C THR A 384 10.15 8.18 -8.45
N GLY A 385 11.43 8.44 -8.13
CA GLY A 385 11.93 8.35 -6.77
C GLY A 385 11.11 9.23 -5.82
N GLN A 386 10.92 8.75 -4.58
CA GLN A 386 10.13 9.44 -3.57
C GLN A 386 10.84 9.41 -2.23
N ARG A 387 10.57 10.44 -1.41
CA ARG A 387 11.03 10.55 -0.04
C ARG A 387 9.86 10.81 0.88
N MET A 388 9.89 10.22 2.07
CA MET A 388 8.91 10.41 3.13
C MET A 388 9.62 10.57 4.46
N ASP A 389 9.43 11.71 5.13
CA ASP A 389 10.03 12.02 6.42
C ASP A 389 8.94 12.06 7.51
N THR A 390 9.10 11.23 8.53
CA THR A 390 8.15 11.10 9.64
C THR A 390 8.89 11.12 10.97
N THR A 391 8.39 11.89 11.93
CA THR A 391 8.92 11.92 13.29
C THR A 391 7.90 11.33 14.25
N PHE A 392 8.30 10.35 15.05
CA PHE A 392 7.45 9.72 16.06
C PHE A 392 7.87 10.20 17.45
N SER A 393 6.92 10.72 18.24
CA SER A 393 7.07 10.86 19.68
C SER A 393 6.30 9.74 20.38
N THR A 394 6.83 9.26 21.50
CA THR A 394 6.18 8.22 22.30
C THR A 394 6.26 8.59 23.76
N LEU A 395 5.14 8.55 24.45
CA LEU A 395 5.05 8.67 25.90
C LEU A 395 4.45 7.37 26.45
N GLY A 396 5.04 6.83 27.52
CA GLY A 396 4.54 5.57 28.06
C GLY A 396 5.04 5.24 29.45
N MET A 397 4.56 4.11 29.92
CA MET A 397 4.91 3.54 31.22
C MET A 397 5.29 2.07 31.02
N ARG A 398 6.39 1.64 31.63
CA ARG A 398 6.77 0.25 31.75
C ARG A 398 6.64 -0.19 33.19
N ALA A 399 6.17 -1.41 33.40
CA ALA A 399 6.14 -2.08 34.69
C ALA A 399 6.97 -3.37 34.61
N ARG A 400 7.72 -3.67 35.64
CA ARG A 400 8.51 -4.89 35.75
C ARG A 400 8.33 -5.50 37.12
N HIS A 401 8.14 -6.81 37.16
CA HIS A 401 8.10 -7.59 38.38
C HIS A 401 9.08 -8.76 38.28
N SER A 402 10.03 -8.85 39.19
CA SER A 402 11.05 -9.91 39.20
C SER A 402 10.80 -10.88 40.34
N MET A 403 10.90 -12.18 40.06
CA MET A 403 10.74 -13.25 41.00
C MET A 403 11.91 -14.26 40.87
N SER A 404 12.29 -14.86 41.96
CA SER A 404 13.30 -15.92 41.98
C SER A 404 12.60 -17.27 41.87
N LEU A 405 13.06 -18.13 40.98
CA LEU A 405 12.58 -19.49 40.72
C LEU A 405 13.80 -20.43 40.81
N ALA A 406 14.05 -20.98 42.00
CA ALA A 406 15.26 -21.77 42.29
C ALA A 406 16.54 -20.97 41.91
N ASP A 407 17.35 -21.47 40.98
CA ASP A 407 18.58 -20.85 40.48
C ASP A 407 18.36 -19.86 39.30
N MET A 408 17.11 -19.65 38.93
CA MET A 408 16.71 -18.75 37.82
C MET A 408 16.04 -17.49 38.37
N GLN A 409 16.16 -16.40 37.58
CA GLN A 409 15.42 -15.17 37.79
C GLN A 409 14.42 -15.00 36.66
N ALA A 410 13.14 -14.94 36.98
CA ALA A 410 12.09 -14.60 36.04
C ALA A 410 11.67 -13.12 36.20
N THR A 411 11.50 -12.41 35.11
CA THR A 411 11.01 -11.01 35.10
C THR A 411 9.87 -10.89 34.13
N LEU A 412 8.71 -10.52 34.63
CA LEU A 412 7.56 -10.10 33.84
C LEU A 412 7.73 -8.63 33.48
N VAL A 413 7.47 -8.27 32.23
CA VAL A 413 7.52 -6.91 31.72
C VAL A 413 6.19 -6.62 31.04
N ALA A 414 5.60 -5.48 31.35
CA ALA A 414 4.46 -4.94 30.62
C ALA A 414 4.71 -3.47 30.30
N SER A 415 4.25 -3.00 29.17
CA SER A 415 4.27 -1.57 28.86
C SER A 415 3.02 -1.14 28.12
N ALA A 416 2.62 0.12 28.37
CA ALA A 416 1.60 0.83 27.64
C ALA A 416 2.13 2.20 27.25
N GLY A 417 1.81 2.67 26.06
CA GLY A 417 2.25 3.96 25.56
C GLY A 417 1.35 4.51 24.49
N TRP A 418 1.48 5.80 24.27
CA TRP A 418 0.88 6.52 23.16
C TRP A 418 1.99 7.06 22.27
N GLN A 419 1.88 6.79 20.99
CA GLN A 419 2.77 7.28 19.94
C GLN A 419 2.04 8.24 19.04
N HIS A 420 2.65 9.40 18.77
CA HIS A 420 2.14 10.37 17.80
C HIS A 420 3.14 10.55 16.65
N ALA A 421 2.63 10.59 15.41
CA ALA A 421 3.40 10.78 14.18
C ALA A 421 3.24 12.21 13.65
N PHE A 422 4.38 12.91 13.52
CA PHE A 422 4.49 14.24 12.95
C PHE A 422 5.08 14.18 11.54
N GLY A 423 4.81 15.21 10.73
CA GLY A 423 5.33 15.31 9.37
C GLY A 423 4.49 14.55 8.36
N GLN A 424 5.16 13.88 7.44
CA GLN A 424 4.49 13.15 6.36
C GLN A 424 3.97 11.82 6.90
N VAL A 425 2.65 11.65 6.90
CA VAL A 425 1.98 10.40 7.30
C VAL A 425 1.24 9.76 6.12
N VAL A 426 1.03 10.47 5.02
CA VAL A 426 0.44 9.95 3.79
C VAL A 426 1.57 9.70 2.81
N PRO A 427 1.88 8.44 2.51
CA PRO A 427 2.88 8.11 1.51
C PRO A 427 2.33 8.42 0.12
N LEU A 428 3.18 8.95 -0.76
CA LEU A 428 2.81 9.35 -2.12
C LEU A 428 3.64 8.58 -3.14
N ALA A 429 3.05 8.33 -4.31
CA ALA A 429 3.77 7.88 -5.50
C ALA A 429 3.42 8.78 -6.69
N ARG A 430 4.43 9.20 -7.43
CA ARG A 430 4.26 9.94 -8.68
C ARG A 430 4.52 9.00 -9.84
N ASN A 431 3.45 8.65 -10.53
CA ASN A 431 3.39 7.64 -11.56
C ASN A 431 3.08 8.27 -12.92
N ALA A 432 3.44 7.58 -14.00
CA ALA A 432 3.03 7.93 -15.36
C ALA A 432 2.87 6.66 -16.19
N PHE A 433 1.86 6.63 -17.06
CA PHE A 433 1.79 5.64 -18.15
C PHE A 433 2.75 6.03 -19.26
N SER A 434 3.17 5.08 -20.09
CA SER A 434 4.03 5.36 -21.25
C SER A 434 3.35 6.33 -22.21
N GLY A 435 3.99 7.45 -22.49
CA GLY A 435 3.46 8.53 -23.35
C GLY A 435 2.44 9.45 -22.69
N GLY A 436 2.16 9.29 -21.38
CA GLY A 436 1.23 10.12 -20.62
C GLY A 436 1.92 11.09 -19.66
N SER A 437 1.14 12.02 -19.13
CA SER A 437 1.56 12.94 -18.07
C SER A 437 1.63 12.23 -16.72
N ALA A 438 2.55 12.70 -15.86
CA ALA A 438 2.67 12.17 -14.50
C ALA A 438 1.48 12.60 -13.63
N PHE A 439 1.02 11.67 -12.80
CA PHE A 439 -0.03 11.87 -11.80
C PHE A 439 0.45 11.39 -10.43
N THR A 440 -0.18 11.86 -9.36
CA THR A 440 0.22 11.53 -7.99
C THR A 440 -0.90 10.83 -7.26
N VAL A 441 -0.59 9.67 -6.69
CA VAL A 441 -1.50 8.86 -5.87
C VAL A 441 -1.00 8.76 -4.45
N ALA A 442 -1.91 8.56 -3.52
CA ALA A 442 -1.63 8.35 -2.11
C ALA A 442 -1.83 6.87 -1.75
N GLY A 443 -0.91 6.31 -0.99
CA GLY A 443 -1.07 5.00 -0.36
C GLY A 443 -1.77 5.10 1.00
N ALA A 444 -1.95 3.95 1.65
CA ALA A 444 -2.55 3.83 2.97
C ALA A 444 -1.78 4.69 3.99
N PRO A 445 -2.45 5.63 4.69
CA PRO A 445 -1.80 6.54 5.61
C PRO A 445 -1.22 5.80 6.84
N LEU A 446 -0.10 6.32 7.37
CA LEU A 446 0.33 6.00 8.72
C LEU A 446 -0.63 6.64 9.73
N ALA A 447 -1.02 5.87 10.73
CA ALA A 447 -1.82 6.42 11.82
C ALA A 447 -1.05 7.52 12.56
N ARG A 448 -1.70 8.68 12.78
CA ARG A 448 -1.10 9.75 13.56
C ARG A 448 -0.98 9.37 15.03
N ASP A 449 -2.00 8.72 15.56
CA ASP A 449 -2.06 8.32 16.96
C ASP A 449 -2.19 6.80 17.05
N THR A 450 -1.29 6.18 17.83
CA THR A 450 -1.21 4.73 17.98
C THR A 450 -1.03 4.38 19.46
N ALA A 451 -1.86 3.50 19.98
CA ALA A 451 -1.65 2.86 21.26
C ALA A 451 -0.60 1.74 21.10
N LEU A 452 0.38 1.73 21.97
CA LEU A 452 1.42 0.72 22.04
C LEU A 452 1.23 -0.13 23.28
N LEU A 453 1.20 -1.46 23.11
CA LEU A 453 1.06 -2.42 24.21
C LEU A 453 2.14 -3.48 24.06
N ASP A 454 2.91 -3.72 25.10
CA ASP A 454 3.89 -4.82 25.11
C ASP A 454 3.73 -5.65 26.40
N ALA A 455 3.92 -6.96 26.28
CA ALA A 455 4.00 -7.90 27.39
C ALA A 455 5.12 -8.91 27.14
N GLY A 456 5.89 -9.27 28.17
CA GLY A 456 7.01 -10.18 27.98
C GLY A 456 7.45 -10.86 29.27
N LEU A 457 8.16 -11.95 29.06
CA LEU A 457 8.84 -12.74 30.11
C LEU A 457 10.32 -12.85 29.77
N THR A 458 11.15 -12.56 30.74
CA THR A 458 12.61 -12.76 30.65
C THR A 458 13.03 -13.72 31.73
N VAL A 459 13.77 -14.76 31.36
CA VAL A 459 14.37 -15.72 32.27
C VAL A 459 15.89 -15.65 32.16
N SER A 460 16.58 -15.52 33.29
CA SER A 460 18.04 -15.46 33.36
C SER A 460 18.59 -16.56 34.26
N ARG A 461 19.66 -17.23 33.81
CA ARG A 461 20.43 -18.20 34.55
C ARG A 461 21.92 -17.98 34.30
N GLY A 462 22.69 -17.66 35.33
CA GLY A 462 24.09 -17.29 35.15
C GLY A 462 24.25 -16.09 34.22
N ASP A 463 25.02 -16.24 33.15
CA ASP A 463 25.29 -15.22 32.13
C ASP A 463 24.38 -15.31 30.93
N ALA A 464 23.51 -16.32 30.87
CA ALA A 464 22.54 -16.51 29.81
C ALA A 464 21.17 -15.89 30.17
N THR A 465 20.52 -15.26 29.17
CA THR A 465 19.18 -14.70 29.31
C THR A 465 18.37 -15.03 28.07
N LEU A 466 17.16 -15.50 28.30
CA LEU A 466 16.12 -15.75 27.28
C LEU A 466 14.93 -14.81 27.53
N SER A 467 14.45 -14.15 26.52
CA SER A 467 13.25 -13.29 26.58
C SER A 467 12.28 -13.65 25.49
N LEU A 468 11.00 -13.66 25.83
CA LEU A 468 9.89 -13.75 24.87
C LEU A 468 8.94 -12.58 25.12
N SER A 469 8.52 -11.87 24.06
CA SER A 469 7.62 -10.74 24.19
C SER A 469 6.63 -10.66 23.04
N TYR A 470 5.42 -10.24 23.37
CA TYR A 470 4.37 -9.81 22.45
C TYR A 470 4.33 -8.29 22.38
N SER A 471 3.99 -7.75 21.22
CA SER A 471 3.74 -6.31 21.01
C SER A 471 2.50 -6.09 20.16
N GLY A 472 1.68 -5.13 20.56
CA GLY A 472 0.51 -4.62 19.82
C GLY A 472 0.68 -3.14 19.51
N ARG A 473 0.33 -2.76 18.29
CA ARG A 473 0.19 -1.36 17.83
C ARG A 473 -1.24 -1.20 17.32
N ILE A 474 -2.04 -0.42 18.00
CA ILE A 474 -3.48 -0.31 17.75
C ILE A 474 -3.80 1.16 17.44
N ALA A 475 -4.37 1.38 16.30
CA ALA A 475 -4.86 2.69 15.85
C ALA A 475 -6.26 2.56 15.25
N ALA A 476 -6.88 3.67 14.89
CA ALA A 476 -8.24 3.68 14.35
C ALA A 476 -8.36 2.83 13.08
N GLU A 477 -7.38 2.95 12.17
CA GLU A 477 -7.42 2.30 10.86
C GLU A 477 -6.41 1.16 10.72
N SER A 478 -5.54 0.90 11.72
CA SER A 478 -4.51 -0.13 11.63
C SER A 478 -4.32 -0.90 12.92
N ASN A 479 -4.06 -2.21 12.78
CA ASN A 479 -3.70 -3.10 13.87
C ASN A 479 -2.48 -3.90 13.44
N ASP A 480 -1.38 -3.79 14.23
CA ASP A 480 -0.19 -4.62 14.05
C ASP A 480 0.08 -5.41 15.33
N HIS A 481 0.45 -6.67 15.16
CA HIS A 481 0.83 -7.59 16.22
C HIS A 481 2.23 -8.13 15.95
N GLY A 482 2.99 -8.42 17.01
CA GLY A 482 4.32 -8.99 16.84
C GLY A 482 4.76 -9.85 18.01
N LEU A 483 5.61 -10.82 17.70
CA LEU A 483 6.28 -11.68 18.67
C LEU A 483 7.80 -11.51 18.51
N ARG A 484 8.52 -11.53 19.62
CA ARG A 484 9.98 -11.43 19.63
C ARG A 484 10.56 -12.42 20.64
N GLY A 485 11.60 -13.14 20.19
CA GLY A 485 12.41 -14.01 21.05
C GLY A 485 13.85 -13.53 21.03
N ARG A 486 14.46 -13.34 22.21
CA ARG A 486 15.85 -12.90 22.33
C ARG A 486 16.65 -13.84 23.21
N VAL A 487 17.86 -14.16 22.76
CA VAL A 487 18.90 -14.81 23.54
C VAL A 487 20.06 -13.84 23.71
N SER A 488 20.63 -13.76 24.90
CA SER A 488 21.86 -12.99 25.18
C SER A 488 22.78 -13.72 26.13
N VAL A 489 24.08 -13.63 25.85
CA VAL A 489 25.15 -14.22 26.67
C VAL A 489 26.21 -13.16 26.92
N ARG A 490 26.80 -13.15 28.12
CA ARG A 490 27.97 -12.34 28.50
C ARG A 490 29.20 -13.24 28.63
N PHE A 491 30.31 -12.79 28.09
CA PHE A 491 31.59 -13.45 28.10
C PHE A 491 32.61 -12.60 28.85
#